data_895460e8aceb786f488d242c537139f8
#
_entry.id   895460e8aceb786f488d242c537139f8
#
_cell.length_a   1.000
_cell.length_b   1.000
_cell.length_c   1.000
_cell.angle_alpha   90.00
_cell.angle_beta   90.00
_cell.angle_gamma   90.00
#
_symmetry.space_group_name_H-M   'P 1'
#
loop_
_entity.id
_entity.type
_entity.pdbx_description
1 polymer ?
#
loop_
_entity_poly.entity_id
_entity_poly.type
_entity_poly.pdbx_seq_one_letter_code
_entity_poly.pdbx_strand_id
1 'polypeptide(L)'
;MKLKLAFLLCLAGLVVGAWAVSNQQSNGTLKIGDPVPSVMARDQDGKLVNLAEVAGSGYFLIYFYPKAFTPGCTAQACSLRDAYEELQNKGVKIVGVSLDTVDSQKKFQQAQRLPFELLSDRDKKVTGAFGVPLLLNGLAARQAYLFKDGKLIWMDTKASTDKQAQDVLAVLAQR
;
A
#
# COMPACT_ATOMS: atom_id res chain seq x y z
N MET A 1 -70.24 36.95 -5.19
CA MET A 1 -69.77 35.86 -4.34
C MET A 1 -68.52 35.25 -5.01
N LYS A 2 -67.30 35.57 -4.57
CA LYS A 2 -66.03 35.20 -5.25
C LYS A 2 -65.33 34.15 -4.38
N LEU A 3 -65.24 32.93 -4.91
CA LEU A 3 -64.57 31.81 -4.28
C LEU A 3 -63.09 31.88 -4.61
N LYS A 4 -62.23 32.09 -3.63
CA LYS A 4 -60.75 32.05 -3.77
C LYS A 4 -60.25 30.64 -3.54
N LEU A 5 -59.74 29.99 -4.58
CA LEU A 5 -59.08 28.71 -4.51
C LEU A 5 -57.60 28.94 -4.13
N ALA A 6 -57.19 28.46 -2.95
CA ALA A 6 -55.81 28.51 -2.52
C ALA A 6 -55.08 27.28 -3.00
N PHE A 7 -54.05 27.48 -3.85
CA PHE A 7 -53.13 26.46 -4.32
C PHE A 7 -52.02 26.26 -3.27
N LEU A 8 -52.03 25.10 -2.59
CA LEU A 8 -50.97 24.68 -1.70
C LEU A 8 -49.87 23.98 -2.52
N LEU A 9 -48.73 24.66 -2.76
CA LEU A 9 -47.56 24.10 -3.34
C LEU A 9 -46.74 23.35 -2.28
N CYS A 10 -46.83 22.02 -2.27
CA CYS A 10 -45.89 21.17 -1.53
C CYS A 10 -44.54 21.14 -2.27
N LEU A 11 -43.56 21.88 -1.78
CA LEU A 11 -42.17 21.77 -2.12
C LEU A 11 -41.57 20.54 -1.41
N ALA A 12 -41.54 19.40 -2.09
CA ALA A 12 -40.74 18.24 -1.66
C ALA A 12 -39.27 18.54 -1.95
N GLY A 13 -38.53 18.96 -0.89
CA GLY A 13 -37.08 19.12 -0.97
C GLY A 13 -36.38 17.76 -1.03
N LEU A 14 -35.87 17.40 -2.21
CA LEU A 14 -34.92 16.30 -2.39
C LEU A 14 -33.57 16.71 -1.78
N VAL A 15 -33.29 16.22 -0.55
CA VAL A 15 -31.96 16.30 0.05
C VAL A 15 -31.12 15.21 -0.61
N VAL A 16 -30.43 15.56 -1.70
CA VAL A 16 -29.36 14.73 -2.25
C VAL A 16 -28.16 14.87 -1.33
N GLY A 17 -28.01 13.90 -0.43
CA GLY A 17 -26.81 13.78 0.40
C GLY A 17 -25.61 13.48 -0.48
N ALA A 18 -24.85 14.51 -0.84
CA ALA A 18 -23.55 14.35 -1.45
C ALA A 18 -22.59 13.75 -0.42
N TRP A 19 -22.33 12.46 -0.55
CA TRP A 19 -21.22 11.81 0.17
C TRP A 19 -19.93 12.35 -0.47
N ALA A 20 -19.37 13.39 0.12
CA ALA A 20 -18.04 13.85 -0.20
C ALA A 20 -17.05 12.76 0.23
N VAL A 21 -16.59 11.97 -0.71
CA VAL A 21 -15.40 11.13 -0.52
C VAL A 21 -14.24 12.10 -0.35
N SER A 22 -13.88 12.36 0.90
CA SER A 22 -12.69 13.15 1.23
C SER A 22 -11.47 12.37 0.76
N ASN A 23 -10.94 12.75 -0.39
CA ASN A 23 -9.65 12.28 -0.87
C ASN A 23 -8.58 12.95 -0.02
N GLN A 24 -8.38 12.47 1.21
CA GLN A 24 -7.29 12.92 2.07
C GLN A 24 -5.99 12.29 1.55
N GLN A 25 -5.35 12.98 0.61
CA GLN A 25 -3.93 12.79 0.37
C GLN A 25 -3.19 13.29 1.61
N SER A 26 -2.80 12.37 2.49
CA SER A 26 -1.92 12.67 3.61
C SER A 26 -0.51 12.92 3.04
N ASN A 27 -0.14 14.19 2.92
CA ASN A 27 1.23 14.62 2.60
C ASN A 27 2.16 14.46 3.82
N GLY A 28 2.06 13.40 4.58
CA GLY A 28 2.83 13.17 5.79
C GLY A 28 3.14 11.70 6.04
N THR A 29 4.13 11.45 6.87
CA THR A 29 4.47 10.10 7.37
C THR A 29 3.26 9.46 8.04
N LEU A 30 2.92 8.23 7.66
CA LEU A 30 1.83 7.46 8.27
C LEU A 30 2.07 7.25 9.77
N LYS A 31 0.97 7.18 10.53
CA LYS A 31 0.96 6.87 11.96
C LYS A 31 0.21 5.57 12.22
N ILE A 32 0.52 4.93 13.33
CA ILE A 32 -0.23 3.74 13.78
C ILE A 32 -1.73 4.09 13.87
N GLY A 33 -2.56 3.23 13.25
CA GLY A 33 -4.00 3.43 13.12
C GLY A 33 -4.46 4.07 11.82
N ASP A 34 -3.56 4.69 11.05
CA ASP A 34 -3.90 5.26 9.75
C ASP A 34 -4.33 4.19 8.74
N PRO A 35 -5.24 4.50 7.84
CA PRO A 35 -5.67 3.56 6.81
C PRO A 35 -4.58 3.35 5.73
N VAL A 36 -4.66 2.22 5.02
CA VAL A 36 -3.87 2.03 3.80
C VAL A 36 -4.21 3.13 2.80
N PRO A 37 -3.23 3.87 2.28
CA PRO A 37 -3.48 4.91 1.28
C PRO A 37 -4.13 4.33 0.01
N SER A 38 -5.22 4.96 -0.45
CA SER A 38 -5.86 4.63 -1.72
C SER A 38 -5.07 5.32 -2.85
N VAL A 39 -4.13 4.58 -3.42
CA VAL A 39 -3.24 5.07 -4.48
C VAL A 39 -3.09 4.02 -5.57
N MET A 40 -3.06 4.48 -6.82
CA MET A 40 -2.93 3.62 -7.99
C MET A 40 -1.45 3.46 -8.38
N ALA A 41 -1.04 2.22 -8.65
CA ALA A 41 0.28 1.91 -9.21
C ALA A 41 0.17 0.76 -10.24
N ARG A 42 1.23 0.56 -11.03
CA ARG A 42 1.31 -0.60 -11.92
C ARG A 42 2.05 -1.73 -11.22
N ASP A 43 1.50 -2.93 -11.30
CA ASP A 43 2.21 -4.13 -10.89
C ASP A 43 3.30 -4.54 -11.91
N GLN A 44 4.00 -5.63 -11.63
CA GLN A 44 5.07 -6.17 -12.48
C GLN A 44 4.56 -6.65 -13.85
N ASP A 45 3.27 -6.83 -14.04
CA ASP A 45 2.63 -7.20 -15.31
C ASP A 45 2.05 -5.98 -16.06
N GLY A 46 2.22 -4.78 -15.49
CA GLY A 46 1.73 -3.52 -16.05
C GLY A 46 0.26 -3.25 -15.76
N LYS A 47 -0.42 -4.13 -15.02
CA LYS A 47 -1.80 -3.94 -14.60
C LYS A 47 -1.86 -2.81 -13.57
N LEU A 48 -2.82 -1.91 -13.75
CA LEU A 48 -3.09 -0.84 -12.80
C LEU A 48 -3.90 -1.38 -11.62
N VAL A 49 -3.38 -1.22 -10.41
CA VAL A 49 -4.01 -1.72 -9.17
C VAL A 49 -4.18 -0.59 -8.16
N ASN A 50 -5.24 -0.65 -7.37
CA ASN A 50 -5.44 0.22 -6.21
C ASN A 50 -4.88 -0.46 -4.97
N LEU A 51 -3.94 0.19 -4.29
CA LEU A 51 -3.25 -0.40 -3.15
C LEU A 51 -4.19 -0.74 -1.98
N ALA A 52 -5.19 0.10 -1.70
CA ALA A 52 -6.16 -0.16 -0.65
C ALA A 52 -7.05 -1.38 -0.96
N GLU A 53 -7.36 -1.62 -2.25
CA GLU A 53 -8.10 -2.81 -2.69
C GLU A 53 -7.23 -4.08 -2.61
N VAL A 54 -5.95 -3.98 -2.99
CA VAL A 54 -4.97 -5.08 -2.86
C VAL A 54 -4.81 -5.49 -1.40
N ALA A 55 -4.72 -4.52 -0.49
CA ALA A 55 -4.62 -4.77 0.94
C ALA A 55 -5.82 -5.58 1.46
N GLY A 56 -7.04 -5.18 1.11
CA GLY A 56 -8.28 -5.86 1.52
C GLY A 56 -8.39 -6.05 3.03
N SER A 57 -8.88 -7.22 3.46
CA SER A 57 -8.92 -7.64 4.86
C SER A 57 -7.74 -8.53 5.23
N GLY A 58 -7.46 -8.70 6.52
CA GLY A 58 -6.36 -9.49 7.05
C GLY A 58 -5.08 -8.70 7.19
N TYR A 59 -3.95 -9.38 7.20
CA TYR A 59 -2.65 -8.73 7.28
C TYR A 59 -2.15 -8.36 5.88
N PHE A 60 -1.59 -7.16 5.78
CA PHE A 60 -1.00 -6.63 4.55
C PHE A 60 0.36 -6.01 4.86
N LEU A 61 1.43 -6.60 4.31
CA LEU A 61 2.78 -6.09 4.38
C LEU A 61 3.13 -5.38 3.07
N ILE A 62 3.48 -4.11 3.16
CA ILE A 62 4.10 -3.38 2.06
C ILE A 62 5.51 -2.98 2.45
N TYR A 63 6.49 -3.25 1.57
CA TYR A 63 7.87 -2.86 1.81
C TYR A 63 8.42 -2.07 0.63
N PHE A 64 9.19 -1.03 0.95
CA PHE A 64 9.88 -0.17 0.00
C PHE A 64 11.35 -0.55 -0.06
N TYR A 65 11.90 -0.55 -1.25
CA TYR A 65 13.32 -0.83 -1.47
C TYR A 65 13.90 0.10 -2.55
N PRO A 66 15.18 0.50 -2.42
CA PRO A 66 15.79 1.48 -3.31
C PRO A 66 15.80 1.07 -4.78
N LYS A 67 16.27 -0.15 -5.10
CA LYS A 67 16.45 -0.57 -6.49
C LYS A 67 16.54 -2.09 -6.62
N ALA A 68 15.81 -2.64 -7.57
CA ALA A 68 15.88 -4.04 -7.95
C ALA A 68 17.33 -4.47 -8.31
N PHE A 69 17.64 -5.74 -8.10
CA PHE A 69 18.93 -6.37 -8.39
C PHE A 69 20.13 -5.86 -7.58
N THR A 70 19.96 -4.93 -6.63
CA THR A 70 21.03 -4.60 -5.69
C THR A 70 21.15 -5.65 -4.58
N PRO A 71 22.34 -5.93 -4.04
CA PRO A 71 22.52 -7.00 -3.05
C PRO A 71 21.57 -6.92 -1.86
N GLY A 72 21.44 -5.75 -1.21
CA GLY A 72 20.57 -5.57 -0.06
C GLY A 72 19.07 -5.66 -0.39
N CYS A 73 18.63 -5.23 -1.58
CA CYS A 73 17.22 -5.36 -1.99
C CYS A 73 16.90 -6.81 -2.37
N THR A 74 17.85 -7.51 -2.99
CA THR A 74 17.71 -8.94 -3.26
C THR A 74 17.64 -9.74 -1.96
N ALA A 75 18.50 -9.47 -0.98
CA ALA A 75 18.46 -10.12 0.32
C ALA A 75 17.11 -9.88 1.03
N GLN A 76 16.58 -8.65 1.02
CA GLN A 76 15.27 -8.34 1.59
C GLN A 76 14.13 -9.12 0.93
N ALA A 77 14.08 -9.11 -0.39
CA ALA A 77 13.06 -9.84 -1.14
C ALA A 77 13.15 -11.36 -0.92
N CYS A 78 14.37 -11.91 -0.91
CA CYS A 78 14.62 -13.33 -0.63
C CYS A 78 14.24 -13.72 0.79
N SER A 79 14.52 -12.90 1.80
CA SER A 79 14.07 -13.13 3.19
C SER A 79 12.54 -13.32 3.25
N LEU A 80 11.77 -12.45 2.58
CA LEU A 80 10.31 -12.57 2.53
C LEU A 80 9.84 -13.76 1.70
N ARG A 81 10.51 -14.07 0.59
CA ARG A 81 10.24 -15.27 -0.23
C ARG A 81 10.44 -16.55 0.56
N ASP A 82 11.57 -16.66 1.26
CA ASP A 82 11.93 -17.90 1.96
C ASP A 82 11.01 -18.19 3.16
N ALA A 83 10.41 -17.16 3.76
CA ALA A 83 9.38 -17.27 4.79
C ALA A 83 7.94 -17.13 4.27
N TYR A 84 7.74 -17.16 2.95
CA TYR A 84 6.44 -16.83 2.35
C TYR A 84 5.31 -17.76 2.81
N GLU A 85 5.55 -19.06 2.88
CA GLU A 85 4.57 -20.04 3.32
C GLU A 85 4.11 -19.76 4.76
N GLU A 86 5.06 -19.47 5.67
CA GLU A 86 4.72 -19.14 7.06
C GLU A 86 3.92 -17.83 7.15
N LEU A 87 4.32 -16.79 6.42
CA LEU A 87 3.62 -15.51 6.37
C LEU A 87 2.22 -15.67 5.77
N GLN A 88 2.08 -16.45 4.69
CA GLN A 88 0.81 -16.73 4.05
C GLN A 88 -0.14 -17.50 4.97
N ASN A 89 0.36 -18.50 5.71
CA ASN A 89 -0.43 -19.25 6.70
C ASN A 89 -0.95 -18.36 7.84
N LYS A 90 -0.28 -17.25 8.11
CA LYS A 90 -0.75 -16.20 9.03
C LYS A 90 -1.66 -15.17 8.36
N GLY A 91 -1.99 -15.35 7.08
CA GLY A 91 -2.86 -14.45 6.30
C GLY A 91 -2.20 -13.15 5.85
N VAL A 92 -0.87 -13.10 5.75
CA VAL A 92 -0.13 -11.93 5.30
C VAL A 92 -0.06 -11.88 3.77
N LYS A 93 -0.64 -10.84 3.18
CA LYS A 93 -0.37 -10.46 1.79
C LYS A 93 0.87 -9.59 1.74
N ILE A 94 1.71 -9.76 0.72
CA ILE A 94 2.99 -9.03 0.59
C ILE A 94 3.02 -8.28 -0.72
N VAL A 95 3.46 -7.02 -0.68
CA VAL A 95 3.71 -6.19 -1.86
C VAL A 95 5.05 -5.46 -1.69
N GLY A 96 5.90 -5.54 -2.71
CA GLY A 96 7.13 -4.77 -2.78
C GLY A 96 6.97 -3.54 -3.68
N VAL A 97 7.61 -2.43 -3.33
CA VAL A 97 7.53 -1.16 -4.08
C VAL A 97 8.91 -0.58 -4.31
N SER A 98 9.21 -0.21 -5.54
CA SER A 98 10.37 0.62 -5.87
C SER A 98 10.08 1.55 -7.05
N LEU A 99 11.02 2.45 -7.33
CA LEU A 99 10.93 3.37 -8.47
C LEU A 99 11.42 2.74 -9.79
N ASP A 100 11.65 1.43 -9.81
CA ASP A 100 12.02 0.67 -11.00
C ASP A 100 10.86 0.62 -12.02
N THR A 101 11.18 0.35 -13.28
CA THR A 101 10.16 0.17 -14.32
C THR A 101 9.40 -1.14 -14.14
N VAL A 102 8.22 -1.26 -14.74
CA VAL A 102 7.44 -2.50 -14.80
C VAL A 102 8.28 -3.67 -15.30
N ASP A 103 9.03 -3.48 -16.38
CA ASP A 103 9.92 -4.52 -16.94
C ASP A 103 11.01 -4.93 -15.95
N SER A 104 11.63 -3.98 -15.24
CA SER A 104 12.62 -4.28 -14.20
C SER A 104 12.01 -5.06 -13.04
N GLN A 105 10.80 -4.67 -12.58
CA GLN A 105 10.07 -5.39 -11.54
C GLN A 105 9.74 -6.81 -11.96
N LYS A 106 9.26 -7.00 -13.19
CA LYS A 106 8.98 -8.34 -13.74
C LYS A 106 10.21 -9.23 -13.78
N LYS A 107 11.30 -8.70 -14.31
CA LYS A 107 12.58 -9.44 -14.37
C LYS A 107 13.09 -9.77 -12.97
N PHE A 108 12.96 -8.85 -12.01
CA PHE A 108 13.38 -9.08 -10.63
C PHE A 108 12.54 -10.15 -9.96
N GLN A 109 11.20 -10.08 -10.08
CA GLN A 109 10.29 -11.08 -9.57
C GLN A 109 10.62 -12.48 -10.10
N GLN A 110 10.80 -12.60 -11.40
CA GLN A 110 11.13 -13.88 -12.07
C GLN A 110 12.49 -14.41 -11.64
N ALA A 111 13.54 -13.57 -11.68
CA ALA A 111 14.90 -13.95 -11.35
C ALA A 111 15.04 -14.43 -9.90
N GLN A 112 14.32 -13.80 -8.97
CA GLN A 112 14.32 -14.16 -7.55
C GLN A 112 13.19 -15.12 -7.18
N ARG A 113 12.34 -15.52 -8.12
CA ARG A 113 11.17 -16.39 -7.92
C ARG A 113 10.27 -15.88 -6.78
N LEU A 114 9.97 -14.59 -6.78
CA LEU A 114 9.16 -13.98 -5.73
C LEU A 114 7.69 -14.36 -5.92
N PRO A 115 7.03 -14.96 -4.91
CA PRO A 115 5.64 -15.41 -5.01
C PRO A 115 4.61 -14.29 -4.71
N PHE A 116 5.04 -13.03 -4.67
CA PHE A 116 4.22 -11.86 -4.34
C PHE A 116 4.43 -10.74 -5.36
N GLU A 117 3.53 -9.77 -5.31
CA GLU A 117 3.49 -8.66 -6.27
C GLU A 117 4.56 -7.61 -6.00
N LEU A 118 5.05 -7.02 -7.09
CA LEU A 118 5.96 -5.88 -7.08
C LEU A 118 5.34 -4.71 -7.85
N LEU A 119 5.31 -3.53 -7.23
CA LEU A 119 4.77 -2.32 -7.85
C LEU A 119 5.89 -1.41 -8.38
N SER A 120 5.66 -0.91 -9.58
CA SER A 120 6.45 0.13 -10.23
C SER A 120 5.89 1.50 -9.89
N ASP A 121 6.55 2.22 -8.99
CA ASP A 121 6.14 3.56 -8.52
C ASP A 121 6.97 4.67 -9.18
N ARG A 122 7.07 4.65 -10.52
CA ARG A 122 7.86 5.60 -11.32
C ARG A 122 7.50 7.06 -11.07
N ASP A 123 6.23 7.33 -10.83
CA ASP A 123 5.69 8.67 -10.57
C ASP A 123 5.70 9.04 -9.08
N LYS A 124 6.23 8.17 -8.22
CA LYS A 124 6.41 8.38 -6.77
C LYS A 124 5.11 8.61 -5.99
N LYS A 125 3.98 8.17 -6.53
CA LYS A 125 2.67 8.36 -5.89
C LYS A 125 2.51 7.50 -4.64
N VAL A 126 2.92 6.22 -4.72
CA VAL A 126 2.90 5.32 -3.55
C VAL A 126 3.92 5.78 -2.51
N THR A 127 5.16 6.05 -2.93
CA THR A 127 6.23 6.59 -2.08
C THR A 127 5.78 7.86 -1.35
N GLY A 128 5.15 8.79 -2.08
CA GLY A 128 4.64 10.04 -1.51
C GLY A 128 3.46 9.82 -0.55
N ALA A 129 2.52 8.94 -0.89
CA ALA A 129 1.36 8.65 -0.05
C ALA A 129 1.74 7.99 1.31
N PHE A 130 2.85 7.26 1.34
CA PHE A 130 3.41 6.67 2.56
C PHE A 130 4.38 7.60 3.30
N GLY A 131 4.75 8.73 2.71
CA GLY A 131 5.77 9.63 3.26
C GLY A 131 7.17 9.02 3.30
N VAL A 132 7.45 8.05 2.41
CA VAL A 132 8.78 7.41 2.32
C VAL A 132 9.80 8.40 1.77
N PRO A 133 10.89 8.70 2.49
CA PRO A 133 11.90 9.64 2.03
C PRO A 133 12.60 9.16 0.76
N LEU A 134 12.99 10.11 -0.09
CA LEU A 134 13.94 9.83 -1.16
C LEU A 134 15.37 10.01 -0.66
N LEU A 135 16.23 9.07 -1.01
CA LEU A 135 17.66 9.13 -0.77
C LEU A 135 18.30 10.21 -1.69
N LEU A 136 19.54 10.60 -1.40
CA LEU A 136 20.26 11.63 -2.19
C LEU A 136 20.35 11.31 -3.69
N ASN A 137 20.34 10.02 -4.05
CA ASN A 137 20.33 9.54 -5.45
C ASN A 137 18.91 9.44 -6.04
N GLY A 138 17.87 9.94 -5.35
CA GLY A 138 16.49 9.98 -5.80
C GLY A 138 15.73 8.64 -5.69
N LEU A 139 16.32 7.61 -5.09
CA LEU A 139 15.69 6.31 -4.84
C LEU A 139 14.87 6.33 -3.54
N ALA A 140 13.84 5.48 -3.44
CA ALA A 140 13.06 5.35 -2.22
C ALA A 140 13.91 4.77 -1.07
N ALA A 141 13.74 5.29 0.14
CA ALA A 141 14.36 4.70 1.32
C ALA A 141 13.75 3.31 1.61
N ARG A 142 14.53 2.44 2.29
CA ARG A 142 14.07 1.12 2.70
C ARG A 142 13.21 1.24 3.93
N GLN A 143 11.92 0.92 3.79
CA GLN A 143 10.92 0.95 4.87
C GLN A 143 9.94 -0.21 4.71
N ALA A 144 9.27 -0.58 5.79
CA ALA A 144 8.22 -1.58 5.78
C ALA A 144 7.04 -1.15 6.66
N TYR A 145 5.83 -1.54 6.26
CA TYR A 145 4.60 -1.20 6.93
C TYR A 145 3.70 -2.44 6.97
N LEU A 146 3.19 -2.78 8.15
CA LEU A 146 2.25 -3.88 8.34
C LEU A 146 0.89 -3.32 8.75
N PHE A 147 -0.13 -3.70 7.99
CA PHE A 147 -1.51 -3.35 8.26
C PHE A 147 -2.30 -4.57 8.71
N LYS A 148 -3.34 -4.34 9.50
CA LYS A 148 -4.37 -5.32 9.85
C LYS A 148 -5.73 -4.70 9.54
N ASP A 149 -6.53 -5.39 8.73
CA ASP A 149 -7.87 -4.93 8.33
C ASP A 149 -7.88 -3.46 7.87
N GLY A 150 -6.89 -3.13 7.03
CA GLY A 150 -6.72 -1.81 6.43
C GLY A 150 -6.14 -0.74 7.34
N LYS A 151 -5.74 -1.05 8.59
CA LYS A 151 -5.14 -0.08 9.53
C LYS A 151 -3.69 -0.41 9.83
N LEU A 152 -2.82 0.62 9.82
CA LEU A 152 -1.40 0.47 10.15
C LEU A 152 -1.23 0.03 11.61
N ILE A 153 -0.55 -1.08 11.81
CA ILE A 153 -0.28 -1.65 13.14
C ILE A 153 1.20 -1.69 13.51
N TRP A 154 2.08 -1.59 12.51
CA TRP A 154 3.52 -1.54 12.71
C TRP A 154 4.20 -0.93 11.48
N MET A 155 5.32 -0.24 11.71
CA MET A 155 6.18 0.26 10.66
C MET A 155 7.65 0.19 11.09
N ASP A 156 8.53 -0.03 10.12
CA ASP A 156 9.97 0.08 10.28
C ASP A 156 10.54 1.02 9.23
N THR A 157 11.05 2.16 9.68
CA THR A 157 11.63 3.21 8.81
C THR A 157 13.09 2.96 8.45
N LYS A 158 13.70 1.90 9.00
CA LYS A 158 15.06 1.43 8.72
C LYS A 158 15.08 -0.08 8.49
N ALA A 159 14.13 -0.56 7.71
CA ALA A 159 13.88 -1.98 7.52
C ALA A 159 15.16 -2.76 7.15
N SER A 160 15.31 -3.92 7.76
CA SER A 160 16.47 -4.79 7.56
C SER A 160 16.52 -5.38 6.15
N THR A 161 17.68 -5.82 5.72
CA THR A 161 17.86 -6.47 4.42
C THR A 161 17.60 -7.97 4.49
N ASP A 162 18.20 -8.64 5.44
CA ASP A 162 18.22 -10.10 5.55
C ASP A 162 17.28 -10.67 6.63
N LYS A 163 16.74 -9.79 7.51
CA LYS A 163 15.85 -10.18 8.61
C LYS A 163 14.41 -9.70 8.46
N GLN A 164 14.05 -9.16 7.29
CA GLN A 164 12.73 -8.54 7.09
C GLN A 164 11.56 -9.47 7.44
N ALA A 165 11.64 -10.74 7.07
CA ALA A 165 10.60 -11.71 7.41
C ALA A 165 10.54 -11.99 8.91
N GLN A 166 11.69 -12.12 9.56
CA GLN A 166 11.79 -12.37 11.01
C GLN A 166 11.21 -11.18 11.80
N ASP A 167 11.50 -9.95 11.38
CA ASP A 167 10.97 -8.73 12.01
C ASP A 167 9.44 -8.72 11.95
N VAL A 168 8.86 -9.05 10.78
CA VAL A 168 7.40 -9.14 10.61
C VAL A 168 6.81 -10.29 11.43
N LEU A 169 7.41 -11.49 11.41
CA LEU A 169 6.95 -12.64 12.18
C LEU A 169 6.98 -12.38 13.68
N ALA A 170 8.00 -11.67 14.18
CA ALA A 170 8.09 -11.25 15.58
C ALA A 170 6.93 -10.33 15.99
N VAL A 171 6.53 -9.40 15.12
CA VAL A 171 5.36 -8.54 15.34
C VAL A 171 4.07 -9.35 15.38
N LEU A 172 3.91 -10.32 14.47
CA LEU A 172 2.71 -11.17 14.39
C LEU A 172 2.59 -12.11 15.59
N ALA A 173 3.72 -12.54 16.19
CA ALA A 173 3.73 -13.42 17.37
C ALA A 173 3.26 -12.72 18.66
N GLN A 174 3.22 -11.39 18.67
CA GLN A 174 2.80 -10.58 19.83
C GLN A 174 1.31 -10.18 19.78
N ARG A 175 0.57 -10.67 18.77
CA ARG A 175 -0.82 -10.29 18.49
C ARG A 175 -1.74 -11.49 18.41
#